data_7e84278c012c4a44ebdcb08697c2e054
#
_entry.id   7e84278c012c4a44ebdcb08697c2e054
#
_cell.length_a   1.000
_cell.length_b   1.000
_cell.length_c   1.000
_cell.angle_alpha   90.00
_cell.angle_beta   90.00
_cell.angle_gamma   90.00
#
_symmetry.space_group_name_H-M   'P 1'
#
loop_
_entity.id
_entity.type
_entity.pdbx_description
1 polymer ?
#
loop_
_entity_poly.entity_id
_entity_poly.type
_entity_poly.pdbx_seq_one_letter_code
_entity_poly.pdbx_strand_id
1 'polypeptide(L)'
;MIANTKEIGFETLIIDHLVNVNGYERGQNSDYNKDYAIDETRLIRFLEDTQPKAIEELGLHKSRQKYEQFLTRLQGEIAKRGVIDVLRNGMKIYPTSLVMFYMTPSEKNETAKKQFEQNIFSVTRQLMYSKDNTKLALDFCIFINGLPVITCELKNQLTKQDVEDAVYQYKVDRDPRELLFQFKRCMVHFAVDDAKVKFCTKLEGKKSWFLPFDKGYNDGAGNPPNPDGIMTDYLWKEIFTKTELANIIENYAQVVETTDPDTKKKKATQIFPRFHQLSAVKALLADVYDKGIGQKYLIQHSAGSGKSNSIAWLAHQLIGLEKDGSNIVDTVIVVTDRVNLDKQIRDTIKQFMQVSNTVMWAERSGDLKTAIEAGKKIIITTVHKFPFILEDIGTQHKGKTFGIIIDEAHSSQSGSMSAKMNMVLSGDYTSGDDEDMEDKINNLVEGRKMLTNASYFAFTATPKNKTLEMFGVPYEEGGEVKHVPFHTYTMKQAIQEGLIQDVLKHYTTYNSYYKLAKVVESDPLFDKKKAQKKLRSFVESNPTAISKKAEIMVDHFHEQVIAQGKLGGRARAMVVTSSIERAIEYYYAITKSLENRKS
;
A
#
# COMPACT_ATOMS: atom_id res chain seq x y z
N MET A 1 -9.56 39.42 -12.37
CA MET A 1 -10.60 38.38 -12.58
C MET A 1 -11.29 38.17 -11.26
N ILE A 2 -12.60 38.30 -11.19
CA ILE A 2 -13.37 37.94 -9.98
C ILE A 2 -13.27 36.43 -9.83
N ALA A 3 -12.65 35.96 -8.76
CA ALA A 3 -12.54 34.52 -8.48
C ALA A 3 -13.95 33.92 -8.39
N ASN A 4 -14.24 32.94 -9.22
CA ASN A 4 -15.51 32.21 -9.14
C ASN A 4 -15.43 31.27 -7.93
N THR A 5 -15.98 31.69 -6.79
CA THR A 5 -15.95 31.00 -5.50
C THR A 5 -16.92 29.82 -5.39
N LYS A 6 -17.69 29.53 -6.46
CA LYS A 6 -18.63 28.42 -6.49
C LYS A 6 -17.90 27.09 -6.80
N GLU A 7 -18.49 25.97 -6.40
CA GLU A 7 -18.04 24.61 -6.74
C GLU A 7 -17.76 24.44 -8.25
N ILE A 8 -18.58 25.07 -9.10
CA ILE A 8 -18.40 25.18 -10.55
C ILE A 8 -17.03 25.77 -10.93
N GLY A 9 -16.50 26.73 -10.15
CA GLY A 9 -15.19 27.33 -10.40
C GLY A 9 -14.03 26.35 -10.14
N PHE A 10 -14.13 25.57 -9.07
CA PHE A 10 -13.16 24.54 -8.71
C PHE A 10 -13.15 23.41 -9.75
N GLU A 11 -14.34 22.91 -10.11
CA GLU A 11 -14.51 21.91 -11.16
C GLU A 11 -13.93 22.40 -12.51
N THR A 12 -14.24 23.63 -12.91
CA THR A 12 -13.72 24.21 -14.17
C THR A 12 -12.20 24.27 -14.17
N LEU A 13 -11.58 24.69 -13.06
CA LEU A 13 -10.12 24.75 -12.93
C LEU A 13 -9.48 23.38 -13.16
N ILE A 14 -10.03 22.33 -12.55
CA ILE A 14 -9.52 20.96 -12.70
C ILE A 14 -9.68 20.49 -14.16
N ILE A 15 -10.87 20.64 -14.72
CA ILE A 15 -11.15 20.20 -16.09
C ILE A 15 -10.29 20.92 -17.12
N ASP A 16 -10.14 22.24 -16.97
CA ASP A 16 -9.30 23.03 -17.89
C ASP A 16 -7.84 22.64 -17.78
N HIS A 17 -7.33 22.31 -16.59
CA HIS A 17 -5.97 21.78 -16.44
C HIS A 17 -5.82 20.40 -17.11
N LEU A 18 -6.75 19.48 -16.89
CA LEU A 18 -6.71 18.16 -17.52
C LEU A 18 -6.73 18.25 -19.05
N VAL A 19 -7.55 19.14 -19.61
CA VAL A 19 -7.65 19.29 -21.07
C VAL A 19 -6.45 20.06 -21.64
N ASN A 20 -6.14 21.24 -21.11
CA ASN A 20 -5.19 22.16 -21.72
C ASN A 20 -3.72 21.86 -21.36
N VAL A 21 -3.47 21.24 -20.20
CA VAL A 21 -2.11 20.93 -19.71
C VAL A 21 -1.79 19.45 -19.84
N ASN A 22 -2.68 18.57 -19.33
CA ASN A 22 -2.45 17.13 -19.39
C ASN A 22 -2.84 16.52 -20.76
N GLY A 23 -3.47 17.31 -21.66
CA GLY A 23 -3.81 16.88 -23.02
C GLY A 23 -4.94 15.84 -23.07
N TYR A 24 -5.88 15.91 -22.13
CA TYR A 24 -7.08 15.08 -22.16
C TYR A 24 -8.08 15.61 -23.20
N GLU A 25 -8.87 14.70 -23.74
CA GLU A 25 -10.02 15.10 -24.53
C GLU A 25 -11.21 15.43 -23.62
N ARG A 26 -11.95 16.48 -23.98
CA ARG A 26 -13.22 16.79 -23.30
C ARG A 26 -14.31 15.91 -23.85
N GLY A 27 -14.86 15.03 -22.99
CA GLY A 27 -16.02 14.20 -23.30
C GLY A 27 -17.35 14.93 -23.11
N GLN A 28 -18.41 14.37 -23.70
CA GLN A 28 -19.77 14.84 -23.57
C GLN A 28 -20.67 13.73 -23.04
N ASN A 29 -21.80 14.09 -22.41
CA ASN A 29 -22.78 13.10 -21.95
C ASN A 29 -23.38 12.25 -23.08
N SER A 30 -23.42 12.78 -24.31
CA SER A 30 -23.84 12.06 -25.50
C SER A 30 -22.92 10.91 -25.91
N ASP A 31 -21.62 10.99 -25.51
CA ASP A 31 -20.62 9.96 -25.80
C ASP A 31 -20.74 8.77 -24.84
N TYR A 32 -21.39 8.98 -23.70
CA TYR A 32 -21.51 7.98 -22.65
C TYR A 32 -22.71 7.06 -22.83
N ASN A 33 -22.43 5.77 -22.98
CA ASN A 33 -23.46 4.73 -23.04
C ASN A 33 -23.77 4.21 -21.62
N LYS A 34 -24.96 4.53 -21.11
CA LYS A 34 -25.40 4.16 -19.76
C LYS A 34 -25.65 2.67 -19.59
N ASP A 35 -25.99 1.95 -20.66
CA ASP A 35 -26.24 0.51 -20.63
C ASP A 35 -24.97 -0.30 -20.37
N TYR A 36 -23.84 0.25 -20.78
CA TYR A 36 -22.53 -0.40 -20.65
C TYR A 36 -21.55 0.38 -19.75
N ALA A 37 -21.92 1.56 -19.27
CA ALA A 37 -21.10 2.49 -18.49
C ALA A 37 -19.71 2.74 -19.12
N ILE A 38 -19.68 3.14 -20.38
CA ILE A 38 -18.49 3.44 -21.18
C ILE A 38 -18.68 4.73 -21.99
N ASP A 39 -17.59 5.41 -22.31
CA ASP A 39 -17.53 6.39 -23.38
C ASP A 39 -17.41 5.64 -24.71
N GLU A 40 -18.55 5.38 -25.31
CA GLU A 40 -18.66 4.52 -26.49
C GLU A 40 -17.96 5.12 -27.70
N THR A 41 -18.09 6.42 -27.89
CA THR A 41 -17.49 7.15 -29.02
C THR A 41 -15.95 6.97 -29.03
N ARG A 42 -15.31 7.15 -27.86
CA ARG A 42 -13.84 7.04 -27.75
C ARG A 42 -13.37 5.59 -27.74
N LEU A 43 -14.17 4.67 -27.20
CA LEU A 43 -13.83 3.25 -27.25
C LEU A 43 -13.74 2.75 -28.70
N ILE A 44 -14.76 3.05 -29.50
CA ILE A 44 -14.80 2.58 -30.89
C ILE A 44 -13.70 3.25 -31.71
N ARG A 45 -13.54 4.56 -31.59
CA ARG A 45 -12.47 5.29 -32.27
C ARG A 45 -11.08 4.71 -31.95
N PHE A 46 -10.78 4.46 -30.67
CA PHE A 46 -9.51 3.85 -30.26
C PHE A 46 -9.29 2.49 -30.97
N LEU A 47 -10.31 1.64 -31.00
CA LEU A 47 -10.20 0.33 -31.62
C LEU A 47 -10.07 0.43 -33.14
N GLU A 48 -10.80 1.32 -33.80
CA GLU A 48 -10.73 1.57 -35.24
C GLU A 48 -9.35 2.10 -35.66
N ASP A 49 -8.83 3.08 -34.94
CA ASP A 49 -7.57 3.73 -35.25
C ASP A 49 -6.38 2.80 -35.03
N THR A 50 -6.46 1.91 -34.03
CA THR A 50 -5.31 1.09 -33.61
C THR A 50 -5.39 -0.36 -34.05
N GLN A 51 -6.60 -0.92 -34.29
CA GLN A 51 -6.82 -2.34 -34.57
C GLN A 51 -7.89 -2.58 -35.65
N PRO A 52 -7.80 -1.90 -36.80
CA PRO A 52 -8.85 -1.99 -37.84
C PRO A 52 -9.10 -3.42 -38.36
N LYS A 53 -8.05 -4.24 -38.45
CA LYS A 53 -8.18 -5.64 -38.86
C LYS A 53 -9.03 -6.45 -37.88
N ALA A 54 -8.83 -6.28 -36.59
CA ALA A 54 -9.60 -6.98 -35.57
C ALA A 54 -11.08 -6.54 -35.60
N ILE A 55 -11.35 -5.25 -35.80
CA ILE A 55 -12.69 -4.71 -35.95
C ILE A 55 -13.40 -5.32 -37.18
N GLU A 56 -12.68 -5.45 -38.29
CA GLU A 56 -13.21 -6.07 -39.53
C GLU A 56 -13.50 -7.57 -39.32
N GLU A 57 -12.58 -8.33 -38.72
CA GLU A 57 -12.75 -9.74 -38.38
C GLU A 57 -13.96 -9.99 -37.50
N LEU A 58 -14.16 -9.14 -36.47
CA LEU A 58 -15.32 -9.18 -35.60
C LEU A 58 -16.61 -8.71 -36.28
N GLY A 59 -16.48 -7.98 -37.39
CA GLY A 59 -17.60 -7.46 -38.19
C GLY A 59 -18.47 -6.44 -37.43
N LEU A 60 -17.84 -5.62 -36.60
CA LEU A 60 -18.56 -4.66 -35.74
C LEU A 60 -19.33 -3.61 -36.54
N HIS A 61 -18.81 -3.19 -37.72
CA HIS A 61 -19.50 -2.27 -38.62
C HIS A 61 -20.58 -2.93 -39.49
N LYS A 62 -20.53 -4.26 -39.63
CA LYS A 62 -21.41 -4.98 -40.56
C LYS A 62 -22.75 -5.37 -39.93
N SER A 63 -22.86 -5.36 -38.61
CA SER A 63 -24.06 -5.81 -37.90
C SER A 63 -24.18 -5.16 -36.54
N ARG A 64 -25.28 -4.46 -36.30
CA ARG A 64 -25.64 -3.92 -35.00
C ARG A 64 -25.67 -5.01 -33.91
N GLN A 65 -26.17 -6.19 -34.25
CA GLN A 65 -26.22 -7.33 -33.33
C GLN A 65 -24.81 -7.76 -32.87
N LYS A 66 -23.83 -7.84 -33.80
CA LYS A 66 -22.43 -8.17 -33.46
C LYS A 66 -21.80 -7.11 -32.58
N TYR A 67 -22.11 -5.85 -32.83
CA TYR A 67 -21.66 -4.72 -32.04
C TYR A 67 -22.20 -4.78 -30.62
N GLU A 68 -23.49 -5.01 -30.43
CA GLU A 68 -24.11 -5.18 -29.11
C GLU A 68 -23.57 -6.42 -28.36
N GLN A 69 -23.31 -7.51 -29.07
CA GLN A 69 -22.64 -8.70 -28.52
C GLN A 69 -21.22 -8.38 -28.02
N PHE A 70 -20.47 -7.57 -28.77
CA PHE A 70 -19.14 -7.10 -28.35
C PHE A 70 -19.22 -6.30 -27.06
N LEU A 71 -20.10 -5.29 -26.99
CA LEU A 71 -20.27 -4.47 -25.78
C LEU A 71 -20.72 -5.30 -24.57
N THR A 72 -21.63 -6.23 -24.76
CA THR A 72 -22.09 -7.16 -23.72
C THR A 72 -20.95 -8.02 -23.22
N ARG A 73 -20.09 -8.53 -24.12
CA ARG A 73 -18.92 -9.31 -23.75
C ARG A 73 -17.88 -8.47 -23.02
N LEU A 74 -17.60 -7.26 -23.47
CA LEU A 74 -16.70 -6.32 -22.78
C LEU A 74 -17.17 -6.04 -21.35
N GLN A 75 -18.45 -5.78 -21.16
CA GLN A 75 -19.03 -5.62 -19.83
C GLN A 75 -18.84 -6.87 -18.97
N GLY A 76 -19.08 -8.05 -19.52
CA GLY A 76 -18.87 -9.33 -18.83
C GLY A 76 -17.41 -9.55 -18.41
N GLU A 77 -16.46 -9.21 -19.26
CA GLU A 77 -15.03 -9.27 -18.94
C GLU A 77 -14.66 -8.28 -17.82
N ILE A 78 -15.16 -7.04 -17.88
CA ILE A 78 -14.94 -6.05 -16.83
C ILE A 78 -15.56 -6.49 -15.50
N ALA A 79 -16.79 -7.01 -15.51
CA ALA A 79 -17.43 -7.52 -14.30
C ALA A 79 -16.67 -8.67 -13.65
N LYS A 80 -16.08 -9.56 -14.48
CA LYS A 80 -15.32 -10.72 -14.02
C LYS A 80 -13.93 -10.34 -13.51
N ARG A 81 -13.12 -9.65 -14.33
CA ARG A 81 -11.70 -9.39 -14.10
C ARG A 81 -11.41 -8.00 -13.55
N GLY A 82 -12.30 -7.04 -13.78
CA GLY A 82 -12.12 -5.63 -13.45
C GLY A 82 -11.52 -4.81 -14.60
N VAL A 83 -11.81 -3.50 -14.58
CA VAL A 83 -11.32 -2.55 -15.61
C VAL A 83 -9.80 -2.53 -15.70
N ILE A 84 -9.10 -2.63 -14.56
CA ILE A 84 -7.63 -2.63 -14.50
C ILE A 84 -7.04 -3.82 -15.28
N ASP A 85 -7.57 -5.01 -15.06
CA ASP A 85 -7.09 -6.21 -15.76
C ASP A 85 -7.44 -6.18 -17.26
N VAL A 86 -8.62 -5.69 -17.61
CA VAL A 86 -9.04 -5.53 -19.02
C VAL A 86 -8.15 -4.52 -19.74
N LEU A 87 -7.79 -3.40 -19.10
CA LEU A 87 -6.83 -2.46 -19.67
C LEU A 87 -5.46 -3.12 -19.88
N ARG A 88 -4.91 -3.78 -18.85
CA ARG A 88 -3.57 -4.41 -18.93
C ARG A 88 -3.47 -5.55 -19.93
N ASN A 89 -4.43 -6.45 -19.91
CA ASN A 89 -4.34 -7.74 -20.60
C ASN A 89 -5.25 -7.82 -21.82
N GLY A 90 -5.99 -6.75 -22.10
CA GLY A 90 -6.94 -6.75 -23.21
C GLY A 90 -8.05 -7.78 -23.03
N MET A 91 -8.69 -8.14 -24.11
CA MET A 91 -9.72 -9.18 -24.14
C MET A 91 -9.59 -10.10 -25.36
N LYS A 92 -9.89 -11.38 -25.14
CA LYS A 92 -9.91 -12.39 -26.22
C LYS A 92 -11.34 -12.57 -26.74
N ILE A 93 -11.51 -12.33 -28.02
CA ILE A 93 -12.78 -12.57 -28.74
C ILE A 93 -12.43 -13.36 -30.00
N TYR A 94 -12.77 -14.66 -30.02
CA TYR A 94 -12.47 -15.48 -31.18
C TYR A 94 -13.08 -14.88 -32.46
N PRO A 95 -12.30 -14.79 -33.58
CA PRO A 95 -10.96 -15.37 -33.78
C PRO A 95 -9.79 -14.48 -33.37
N THR A 96 -10.04 -13.28 -32.87
CA THR A 96 -8.98 -12.28 -32.58
C THR A 96 -8.85 -11.94 -31.08
N SER A 97 -7.94 -11.05 -30.75
CA SER A 97 -7.78 -10.44 -29.42
C SER A 97 -7.66 -8.92 -29.56
N LEU A 98 -8.20 -8.20 -28.58
CA LEU A 98 -8.17 -6.73 -28.56
C LEU A 98 -7.25 -6.24 -27.45
N VAL A 99 -6.36 -5.34 -27.81
CA VAL A 99 -5.58 -4.53 -26.86
C VAL A 99 -6.48 -3.39 -26.39
N MET A 100 -6.61 -3.21 -25.08
CA MET A 100 -7.47 -2.16 -24.53
C MET A 100 -6.69 -0.97 -24.00
N PHE A 101 -5.37 -1.09 -23.88
CA PHE A 101 -4.46 -0.03 -23.46
C PHE A 101 -3.03 -0.34 -23.89
N TYR A 102 -2.32 0.64 -24.44
CA TYR A 102 -0.90 0.54 -24.74
C TYR A 102 -0.07 1.03 -23.57
N MET A 103 0.82 0.17 -23.08
CA MET A 103 1.66 0.40 -21.90
C MET A 103 2.70 1.50 -22.13
N THR A 104 3.23 2.02 -21.03
CA THR A 104 4.33 2.98 -21.06
C THR A 104 5.55 2.41 -21.78
N PRO A 105 6.10 3.09 -22.80
CA PRO A 105 7.20 2.58 -23.59
C PRO A 105 8.51 2.59 -22.81
N SER A 106 9.40 1.64 -23.07
CA SER A 106 10.82 1.79 -22.71
C SER A 106 11.47 2.91 -23.52
N GLU A 107 12.52 3.52 -22.97
CA GLU A 107 13.14 4.75 -23.52
C GLU A 107 13.52 4.67 -25.02
N LYS A 108 13.93 3.50 -25.50
CA LYS A 108 14.43 3.28 -26.86
C LYS A 108 13.42 2.74 -27.85
N ASN A 109 12.19 2.43 -27.42
CA ASN A 109 11.18 1.82 -28.27
C ASN A 109 10.25 2.86 -28.91
N GLU A 110 10.65 3.42 -30.03
CA GLU A 110 9.86 4.42 -30.76
C GLU A 110 8.49 3.91 -31.23
N THR A 111 8.37 2.62 -31.55
CA THR A 111 7.09 2.01 -31.91
C THR A 111 6.13 2.00 -30.71
N ALA A 112 6.62 1.60 -29.55
CA ALA A 112 5.82 1.60 -28.32
C ALA A 112 5.46 3.04 -27.88
N LYS A 113 6.33 4.04 -28.11
CA LYS A 113 6.00 5.45 -27.87
C LYS A 113 4.81 5.90 -28.70
N LYS A 114 4.85 5.64 -30.00
CA LYS A 114 3.73 5.95 -30.92
C LYS A 114 2.45 5.22 -30.54
N GLN A 115 2.56 3.97 -30.09
CA GLN A 115 1.40 3.23 -29.60
C GLN A 115 0.83 3.83 -28.32
N PHE A 116 1.69 4.21 -27.35
CA PHE A 116 1.26 4.86 -26.13
C PHE A 116 0.52 6.17 -26.41
N GLU A 117 1.00 6.97 -27.35
CA GLU A 117 0.39 8.23 -27.79
C GLU A 117 -1.01 8.04 -28.39
N GLN A 118 -1.32 6.86 -28.91
CA GLN A 118 -2.66 6.52 -29.43
C GLN A 118 -3.69 6.27 -28.35
N ASN A 119 -3.28 6.13 -27.06
CA ASN A 119 -4.26 6.01 -25.98
C ASN A 119 -5.05 7.33 -25.84
N ILE A 120 -6.35 7.20 -25.73
CA ILE A 120 -7.28 8.32 -25.56
C ILE A 120 -7.59 8.49 -24.08
N PHE A 121 -7.04 9.52 -23.46
CA PHE A 121 -7.42 9.96 -22.12
C PHE A 121 -8.49 11.04 -22.25
N SER A 122 -9.64 10.85 -21.61
CA SER A 122 -10.74 11.83 -21.68
C SER A 122 -11.36 12.08 -20.31
N VAL A 123 -11.99 13.26 -20.18
CA VAL A 123 -12.71 13.65 -18.98
C VAL A 123 -14.10 14.19 -19.36
N THR A 124 -15.14 13.62 -18.74
CA THR A 124 -16.52 14.07 -18.92
C THR A 124 -17.00 14.72 -17.63
N ARG A 125 -17.33 16.00 -17.74
CA ARG A 125 -17.85 16.82 -16.67
C ARG A 125 -19.36 16.58 -16.50
N GLN A 126 -19.86 16.66 -15.27
CA GLN A 126 -21.26 16.48 -14.92
C GLN A 126 -21.86 15.24 -15.60
N LEU A 127 -21.18 14.10 -15.41
CA LEU A 127 -21.54 12.86 -16.07
C LEU A 127 -22.87 12.33 -15.58
N MET A 128 -23.88 12.32 -16.45
CA MET A 128 -25.21 11.74 -16.21
C MET A 128 -25.15 10.23 -16.31
N TYR A 129 -24.78 9.56 -15.23
CA TYR A 129 -24.40 8.14 -15.20
C TYR A 129 -25.60 7.18 -15.08
N SER A 130 -26.70 7.62 -14.46
CA SER A 130 -27.83 6.74 -14.17
C SER A 130 -28.73 6.55 -15.39
N LYS A 131 -29.17 5.30 -15.57
CA LYS A 131 -30.17 4.93 -16.59
C LYS A 131 -31.56 5.30 -16.15
N ASP A 132 -31.87 5.05 -14.87
CA ASP A 132 -33.24 5.20 -14.33
C ASP A 132 -33.51 6.63 -13.87
N ASN A 133 -32.50 7.36 -13.40
CA ASN A 133 -32.63 8.75 -12.98
C ASN A 133 -31.64 9.66 -13.73
N THR A 134 -32.13 10.22 -14.83
CA THR A 134 -31.33 11.06 -15.74
C THR A 134 -30.88 12.40 -15.14
N LYS A 135 -31.36 12.77 -13.94
CA LYS A 135 -30.93 14.00 -13.22
C LYS A 135 -29.71 13.77 -12.34
N LEU A 136 -29.34 12.50 -12.07
CA LEU A 136 -28.16 12.21 -11.26
C LEU A 136 -26.90 12.40 -12.09
N ALA A 137 -26.09 13.36 -11.70
CA ALA A 137 -24.80 13.64 -12.30
C ALA A 137 -23.67 13.51 -11.27
N LEU A 138 -22.52 13.08 -11.74
CA LEU A 138 -21.24 13.03 -11.05
C LEU A 138 -20.42 14.23 -11.50
N ASP A 139 -19.63 14.87 -10.62
CA ASP A 139 -18.91 16.08 -11.00
C ASP A 139 -17.99 15.83 -12.19
N PHE A 140 -17.17 14.79 -12.17
CA PHE A 140 -16.52 14.33 -13.38
C PHE A 140 -16.08 12.86 -13.33
N CYS A 141 -15.89 12.28 -14.51
CA CYS A 141 -15.33 10.95 -14.69
C CYS A 141 -14.18 11.00 -15.70
N ILE A 142 -13.09 10.29 -15.39
CA ILE A 142 -11.96 10.08 -16.29
C ILE A 142 -12.10 8.72 -16.96
N PHE A 143 -11.89 8.71 -18.26
CA PHE A 143 -11.90 7.51 -19.10
C PHE A 143 -10.55 7.33 -19.79
N ILE A 144 -10.17 6.09 -20.00
CA ILE A 144 -9.04 5.71 -20.84
C ILE A 144 -9.56 4.76 -21.90
N ASN A 145 -9.36 5.13 -23.17
CA ASN A 145 -9.87 4.39 -24.33
C ASN A 145 -11.37 4.04 -24.19
N GLY A 146 -12.15 4.99 -23.65
CA GLY A 146 -13.58 4.83 -23.41
C GLY A 146 -13.97 4.04 -22.17
N LEU A 147 -13.04 3.43 -21.43
CA LEU A 147 -13.31 2.71 -20.18
C LEU A 147 -13.20 3.65 -18.97
N PRO A 148 -14.20 3.69 -18.06
CA PRO A 148 -14.17 4.54 -16.89
C PRO A 148 -13.10 4.05 -15.90
N VAL A 149 -12.21 4.92 -15.47
CA VAL A 149 -11.14 4.57 -14.52
C VAL A 149 -11.24 5.31 -13.20
N ILE A 150 -11.67 6.57 -13.20
CA ILE A 150 -11.77 7.41 -12.01
C ILE A 150 -13.09 8.16 -12.01
N THR A 151 -13.76 8.20 -10.87
CA THR A 151 -14.87 9.10 -10.59
C THR A 151 -14.49 10.10 -9.51
N CYS A 152 -14.95 11.34 -9.60
CA CYS A 152 -14.68 12.39 -8.63
C CYS A 152 -15.96 13.10 -8.21
N GLU A 153 -16.08 13.35 -6.90
CA GLU A 153 -17.01 14.29 -6.28
C GLU A 153 -16.21 15.40 -5.65
N LEU A 154 -16.57 16.63 -5.95
CA LEU A 154 -15.87 17.84 -5.53
C LEU A 154 -16.67 18.61 -4.51
N LYS A 155 -15.99 19.23 -3.56
CA LYS A 155 -16.55 20.22 -2.63
C LYS A 155 -15.62 21.40 -2.50
N ASN A 156 -16.16 22.52 -2.05
CA ASN A 156 -15.37 23.74 -1.87
C ASN A 156 -15.69 24.35 -0.50
N GLN A 157 -14.68 24.53 0.33
CA GLN A 157 -14.83 25.11 1.67
C GLN A 157 -15.42 26.53 1.65
N LEU A 158 -15.23 27.29 0.57
CA LEU A 158 -15.86 28.59 0.39
C LEU A 158 -17.39 28.52 0.33
N THR A 159 -17.96 27.34 0.01
CA THR A 159 -19.39 27.06 0.07
C THR A 159 -19.83 26.41 1.38
N LYS A 160 -18.93 26.34 2.38
CA LYS A 160 -19.13 25.67 3.67
C LYS A 160 -19.34 24.14 3.55
N GLN A 161 -18.81 23.54 2.50
CA GLN A 161 -18.78 22.10 2.27
C GLN A 161 -17.32 21.63 2.22
N ASP A 162 -17.07 20.43 2.69
CA ASP A 162 -15.73 19.85 2.75
C ASP A 162 -15.69 18.44 2.14
N VAL A 163 -14.53 17.78 2.22
CA VAL A 163 -14.33 16.44 1.70
C VAL A 163 -15.26 15.40 2.32
N GLU A 164 -15.74 15.61 3.55
CA GLU A 164 -16.69 14.69 4.19
C GLU A 164 -18.09 14.77 3.55
N ASP A 165 -18.48 15.94 3.02
CA ASP A 165 -19.71 16.07 2.25
C ASP A 165 -19.62 15.30 0.93
N ALA A 166 -18.47 15.33 0.25
CA ALA A 166 -18.23 14.51 -0.94
C ALA A 166 -18.23 13.01 -0.60
N VAL A 167 -17.64 12.62 0.52
CA VAL A 167 -17.70 11.24 1.05
C VAL A 167 -19.15 10.84 1.38
N TYR A 168 -19.91 11.74 2.00
CA TYR A 168 -21.33 11.51 2.31
C TYR A 168 -22.13 11.28 1.02
N GLN A 169 -21.88 12.07 -0.01
CA GLN A 169 -22.53 11.95 -1.31
C GLN A 169 -22.31 10.56 -1.92
N TYR A 170 -21.07 10.04 -1.90
CA TYR A 170 -20.79 8.66 -2.32
C TYR A 170 -21.45 7.59 -1.45
N LYS A 171 -21.59 7.83 -0.15
CA LYS A 171 -22.17 6.86 0.79
C LYS A 171 -23.69 6.79 0.77
N VAL A 172 -24.35 7.89 0.42
CA VAL A 172 -25.80 8.05 0.58
C VAL A 172 -26.49 8.28 -0.74
N ASP A 173 -25.94 9.16 -1.59
CA ASP A 173 -26.64 9.61 -2.82
C ASP A 173 -26.23 8.79 -4.05
N ARG A 174 -25.10 8.07 -4.01
CA ARG A 174 -24.62 7.22 -5.10
C ARG A 174 -24.96 5.76 -4.82
N ASP A 175 -25.91 5.22 -5.60
CA ASP A 175 -26.33 3.82 -5.46
C ASP A 175 -25.22 2.88 -5.97
N PRO A 176 -24.64 2.00 -5.13
CA PRO A 176 -23.62 1.03 -5.57
C PRO A 176 -24.14 0.00 -6.60
N ARG A 177 -25.45 -0.09 -6.84
CA ARG A 177 -26.04 -0.96 -7.86
C ARG A 177 -25.98 -0.36 -9.26
N GLU A 178 -25.81 0.95 -9.37
CA GLU A 178 -25.57 1.61 -10.66
C GLU A 178 -24.30 1.03 -11.31
N LEU A 179 -24.37 0.74 -12.60
CA LEU A 179 -23.30 0.01 -13.30
C LEU A 179 -21.92 0.68 -13.16
N LEU A 180 -21.87 2.02 -13.19
CA LEU A 180 -20.63 2.79 -13.02
C LEU A 180 -19.98 2.56 -11.65
N PHE A 181 -20.78 2.34 -10.60
CA PHE A 181 -20.32 2.20 -9.22
C PHE A 181 -20.17 0.74 -8.77
N GLN A 182 -20.50 -0.21 -9.61
CA GLN A 182 -20.29 -1.62 -9.30
C GLN A 182 -18.80 -1.90 -9.07
N PHE A 183 -18.53 -2.80 -8.15
CA PHE A 183 -17.16 -3.21 -7.80
C PHE A 183 -16.37 -3.65 -9.03
N LYS A 184 -15.14 -3.18 -9.18
CA LYS A 184 -14.22 -3.40 -10.31
C LYS A 184 -14.54 -2.60 -11.59
N ARG A 185 -15.63 -1.83 -11.63
CA ARG A 185 -16.01 -1.05 -12.82
C ARG A 185 -15.09 0.14 -13.03
N CYS A 186 -14.79 0.87 -11.95
CA CYS A 186 -13.78 1.91 -11.92
C CYS A 186 -12.59 1.45 -11.08
N MET A 187 -11.44 2.04 -11.33
CA MET A 187 -10.24 1.79 -10.55
C MET A 187 -10.35 2.42 -9.15
N VAL A 188 -10.88 3.64 -9.07
CA VAL A 188 -10.95 4.41 -7.83
C VAL A 188 -12.02 5.49 -7.90
N HIS A 189 -12.59 5.85 -6.73
CA HIS A 189 -13.54 6.93 -6.51
C HIS A 189 -12.90 7.97 -5.59
N PHE A 190 -12.75 9.21 -6.03
CA PHE A 190 -12.16 10.30 -5.27
C PHE A 190 -13.21 11.27 -4.73
N ALA A 191 -13.08 11.64 -3.47
CA ALA A 191 -13.76 12.74 -2.81
C ALA A 191 -12.71 13.83 -2.55
N VAL A 192 -12.93 15.06 -3.02
CA VAL A 192 -11.92 16.12 -3.06
C VAL A 192 -12.50 17.44 -2.63
N ASP A 193 -11.78 18.17 -1.79
CA ASP A 193 -11.99 19.59 -1.59
C ASP A 193 -10.67 20.37 -1.86
N ASP A 194 -10.65 21.66 -1.58
CA ASP A 194 -9.49 22.51 -1.79
C ASP A 194 -8.32 22.23 -0.82
N ALA A 195 -8.56 21.47 0.26
CA ALA A 195 -7.57 21.16 1.30
C ALA A 195 -7.25 19.66 1.42
N LYS A 196 -8.19 18.75 1.11
CA LYS A 196 -8.07 17.31 1.37
C LYS A 196 -8.53 16.45 0.21
N VAL A 197 -7.94 15.27 0.12
CA VAL A 197 -8.30 14.23 -0.84
C VAL A 197 -8.55 12.91 -0.10
N LYS A 198 -9.67 12.26 -0.38
CA LYS A 198 -9.98 10.90 0.06
C LYS A 198 -10.35 10.02 -1.12
N PHE A 199 -10.11 8.72 -1.01
CA PHE A 199 -10.47 7.76 -2.05
C PHE A 199 -11.08 6.48 -1.51
N CYS A 200 -11.85 5.83 -2.36
CA CYS A 200 -12.44 4.52 -2.10
C CYS A 200 -12.32 3.64 -3.36
N THR A 201 -12.05 2.35 -3.18
CA THR A 201 -11.97 1.38 -4.29
C THR A 201 -13.19 0.49 -4.41
N LYS A 202 -14.11 0.55 -3.44
CA LYS A 202 -15.36 -0.21 -3.43
C LYS A 202 -16.45 0.56 -2.72
N LEU A 203 -17.49 0.94 -3.44
CA LEU A 203 -18.66 1.55 -2.86
C LEU A 203 -19.62 0.48 -2.31
N GLU A 204 -20.02 0.63 -1.06
CA GLU A 204 -20.93 -0.25 -0.30
C GLU A 204 -21.98 0.58 0.47
N GLY A 205 -22.41 1.69 -0.10
CA GLY A 205 -23.31 2.65 0.56
C GLY A 205 -22.66 3.19 1.84
N LYS A 206 -23.38 3.25 2.95
CA LYS A 206 -22.88 3.76 4.25
C LYS A 206 -21.66 3.02 4.77
N LYS A 207 -21.38 1.78 4.31
CA LYS A 207 -20.21 0.98 4.69
C LYS A 207 -18.97 1.26 3.84
N SER A 208 -19.07 2.11 2.84
CA SER A 208 -17.93 2.50 2.00
C SER A 208 -16.80 3.07 2.86
N TRP A 209 -15.58 2.60 2.61
CA TRP A 209 -14.40 3.00 3.38
C TRP A 209 -13.53 3.92 2.55
N PHE A 210 -13.49 5.20 2.93
CA PHE A 210 -12.65 6.21 2.29
C PHE A 210 -11.35 6.38 3.08
N LEU A 211 -10.24 6.28 2.37
CA LEU A 211 -8.88 6.47 2.88
C LEU A 211 -8.34 7.84 2.46
N PRO A 212 -7.51 8.49 3.29
CA PRO A 212 -6.85 9.73 2.90
C PRO A 212 -5.83 9.48 1.77
N PHE A 213 -5.69 10.48 0.90
CA PHE A 213 -4.71 10.52 -0.17
C PHE A 213 -3.82 11.75 -0.08
N ASP A 214 -3.76 12.38 1.08
CA ASP A 214 -2.99 13.59 1.36
C ASP A 214 -1.48 13.34 1.41
N LYS A 215 -0.70 14.38 1.09
CA LYS A 215 0.78 14.35 1.10
C LYS A 215 1.36 14.15 2.49
N GLY A 216 0.66 14.61 3.53
CA GLY A 216 1.19 14.81 4.88
C GLY A 216 1.83 16.20 5.04
N TYR A 217 1.75 16.76 6.26
CA TYR A 217 2.33 18.06 6.59
C TYR A 217 2.79 18.14 8.04
N ASN A 218 4.00 18.64 8.30
CA ASN A 218 4.58 18.75 9.65
C ASN A 218 4.49 17.46 10.46
N ASP A 219 4.93 16.35 9.86
CA ASP A 219 4.86 14.99 10.43
C ASP A 219 3.43 14.50 10.73
N GLY A 220 2.40 15.21 10.26
CA GLY A 220 0.98 14.91 10.47
C GLY A 220 0.19 14.73 9.18
N ALA A 221 -1.13 14.59 9.34
CA ALA A 221 -2.07 14.49 8.23
C ALA A 221 -2.29 15.82 7.51
N GLY A 222 -2.91 15.77 6.33
CA GLY A 222 -3.27 16.91 5.50
C GLY A 222 -2.23 17.21 4.43
N ASN A 223 -2.42 18.34 3.76
CA ASN A 223 -1.54 18.80 2.68
C ASN A 223 -0.79 20.06 3.10
N PRO A 224 0.46 20.27 2.63
CA PRO A 224 1.18 21.51 2.88
C PRO A 224 0.43 22.70 2.26
N PRO A 225 0.50 23.89 2.88
CA PRO A 225 0.03 25.12 2.26
C PRO A 225 0.68 25.32 0.89
N ASN A 226 -0.12 25.69 -0.11
CA ASN A 226 0.35 25.97 -1.45
C ASN A 226 0.12 27.45 -1.77
N PRO A 227 1.16 28.29 -1.68
CA PRO A 227 1.03 29.73 -1.95
C PRO A 227 0.69 30.05 -3.40
N ASP A 228 1.02 29.16 -4.34
CA ASP A 228 0.85 29.36 -5.77
C ASP A 228 -0.40 28.63 -6.34
N GLY A 229 -1.23 28.03 -5.47
CA GLY A 229 -2.39 27.27 -5.91
C GLY A 229 -3.26 26.74 -4.80
N ILE A 230 -3.88 25.59 -5.06
CA ILE A 230 -4.75 24.87 -4.15
C ILE A 230 -3.96 23.72 -3.50
N MET A 231 -4.16 23.44 -2.22
CA MET A 231 -3.40 22.40 -1.50
C MET A 231 -3.55 21.00 -2.13
N THR A 232 -4.65 20.75 -2.82
CA THR A 232 -4.96 19.48 -3.49
C THR A 232 -4.60 19.46 -4.97
N ASP A 233 -3.96 20.48 -5.51
CA ASP A 233 -3.68 20.59 -6.95
C ASP A 233 -2.72 19.52 -7.49
N TYR A 234 -1.92 18.90 -6.63
CA TYR A 234 -1.09 17.74 -7.00
C TYR A 234 -1.91 16.59 -7.60
N LEU A 235 -3.22 16.49 -7.25
CA LEU A 235 -4.05 15.42 -7.77
C LEU A 235 -4.18 15.50 -9.29
N TRP A 236 -4.42 16.70 -9.85
CA TRP A 236 -4.52 16.87 -11.31
C TRP A 236 -3.20 17.29 -11.96
N LYS A 237 -2.28 17.89 -11.22
CA LYS A 237 -0.97 18.28 -11.75
C LYS A 237 0.05 17.15 -11.80
N GLU A 238 -0.02 16.20 -10.86
CA GLU A 238 0.94 15.10 -10.73
C GLU A 238 0.28 13.74 -10.96
N ILE A 239 -0.83 13.43 -10.26
CA ILE A 239 -1.43 12.09 -10.23
C ILE A 239 -2.26 11.80 -11.49
N PHE A 240 -3.03 12.77 -11.98
CA PHE A 240 -3.85 12.61 -13.17
C PHE A 240 -3.12 12.99 -14.48
N THR A 241 -1.80 13.01 -14.49
CA THR A 241 -1.06 13.03 -15.76
C THR A 241 -1.20 11.71 -16.50
N LYS A 242 -1.14 11.70 -17.82
CA LYS A 242 -1.25 10.48 -18.63
C LYS A 242 -0.23 9.42 -18.23
N THR A 243 1.00 9.84 -18.01
CA THR A 243 2.12 8.97 -17.62
C THR A 243 1.94 8.40 -16.21
N GLU A 244 1.47 9.20 -15.24
CA GLU A 244 1.27 8.70 -13.89
C GLU A 244 0.06 7.77 -13.77
N LEU A 245 -1.05 8.05 -14.47
CA LEU A 245 -2.17 7.11 -14.52
C LEU A 245 -1.80 5.81 -15.21
N ALA A 246 -1.01 5.87 -16.28
CA ALA A 246 -0.46 4.67 -16.91
C ALA A 246 0.38 3.87 -15.91
N ASN A 247 1.32 4.53 -15.24
CA ASN A 247 2.16 3.92 -14.21
C ASN A 247 1.32 3.28 -13.08
N ILE A 248 0.27 3.95 -12.60
CA ILE A 248 -0.62 3.40 -11.57
C ILE A 248 -1.35 2.15 -12.08
N ILE A 249 -1.88 2.20 -13.30
CA ILE A 249 -2.53 1.05 -13.93
C ILE A 249 -1.55 -0.11 -14.11
N GLU A 250 -0.36 0.15 -14.57
CA GLU A 250 0.64 -0.86 -14.89
C GLU A 250 1.22 -1.50 -13.64
N ASN A 251 1.59 -0.70 -12.65
CA ASN A 251 2.49 -1.11 -11.58
C ASN A 251 1.86 -1.16 -10.18
N TYR A 252 0.73 -0.49 -9.93
CA TYR A 252 0.20 -0.34 -8.58
C TYR A 252 -1.21 -0.90 -8.39
N ALA A 253 -2.17 -0.45 -9.19
CA ALA A 253 -3.56 -0.82 -9.00
C ALA A 253 -3.84 -2.26 -9.42
N GLN A 254 -4.61 -3.01 -8.63
CA GLN A 254 -4.99 -4.38 -8.98
C GLN A 254 -6.19 -4.91 -8.19
N VAL A 255 -6.75 -6.01 -8.66
CA VAL A 255 -7.74 -6.80 -7.93
C VAL A 255 -7.06 -8.05 -7.36
N VAL A 256 -7.09 -8.18 -6.05
CA VAL A 256 -6.50 -9.30 -5.30
C VAL A 256 -7.60 -10.22 -4.81
N GLU A 257 -7.49 -11.51 -5.07
CA GLU A 257 -8.39 -12.53 -4.54
C GLU A 257 -7.72 -13.25 -3.36
N THR A 258 -8.39 -13.25 -2.22
CA THR A 258 -7.99 -14.01 -1.03
C THR A 258 -9.05 -15.04 -0.71
N THR A 259 -8.62 -16.23 -0.27
CA THR A 259 -9.53 -17.25 0.23
C THR A 259 -9.48 -17.23 1.76
N ASP A 260 -10.63 -17.01 2.37
CA ASP A 260 -10.77 -17.10 3.82
C ASP A 260 -10.44 -18.54 4.28
N PRO A 261 -9.48 -18.72 5.21
CA PRO A 261 -9.03 -20.06 5.60
C PRO A 261 -10.12 -20.88 6.29
N ASP A 262 -11.04 -20.24 7.00
CA ASP A 262 -12.07 -20.89 7.78
C ASP A 262 -13.32 -21.18 6.94
N THR A 263 -13.80 -20.18 6.22
CA THR A 263 -15.06 -20.27 5.45
C THR A 263 -14.86 -20.76 4.01
N LYS A 264 -13.60 -20.84 3.53
CA LYS A 264 -13.22 -21.15 2.13
C LYS A 264 -13.84 -20.20 1.09
N LYS A 265 -14.46 -19.10 1.52
CA LYS A 265 -15.04 -18.11 0.62
C LYS A 265 -13.95 -17.24 0.00
N LYS A 266 -14.04 -17.04 -1.30
CA LYS A 266 -13.18 -16.09 -2.01
C LYS A 266 -13.67 -14.68 -1.76
N LYS A 267 -12.74 -13.79 -1.42
CA LYS A 267 -12.98 -12.35 -1.27
C LYS A 267 -12.05 -11.60 -2.21
N ALA A 268 -12.63 -10.81 -3.09
CA ALA A 268 -11.87 -9.90 -3.94
C ALA A 268 -11.75 -8.51 -3.28
N THR A 269 -10.57 -7.94 -3.35
CA THR A 269 -10.27 -6.58 -2.88
C THR A 269 -9.54 -5.84 -3.99
N GLN A 270 -9.99 -4.64 -4.32
CA GLN A 270 -9.30 -3.78 -5.27
C GLN A 270 -8.34 -2.87 -4.51
N ILE A 271 -7.07 -2.91 -4.90
CA ILE A 271 -5.99 -2.14 -4.29
C ILE A 271 -5.68 -0.94 -5.18
N PHE A 272 -5.54 0.21 -4.54
CA PHE A 272 -5.03 1.45 -5.11
C PHE A 272 -3.98 2.02 -4.14
N PRO A 273 -2.84 2.57 -4.60
CA PRO A 273 -1.80 3.05 -3.70
C PRO A 273 -2.28 4.27 -2.92
N ARG A 274 -1.90 4.37 -1.64
CA ARG A 274 -2.00 5.62 -0.89
C ARG A 274 -0.87 6.57 -1.30
N PHE A 275 -1.05 7.87 -1.10
CA PHE A 275 -0.08 8.86 -1.56
C PHE A 275 1.35 8.57 -1.09
N HIS A 276 1.54 8.32 0.22
CA HIS A 276 2.86 8.05 0.77
C HIS A 276 3.52 6.76 0.21
N GLN A 277 2.72 5.76 -0.16
CA GLN A 277 3.24 4.53 -0.77
C GLN A 277 3.72 4.81 -2.20
N LEU A 278 2.90 5.52 -2.98
CA LEU A 278 3.25 5.93 -4.34
C LEU A 278 4.50 6.82 -4.35
N SER A 279 4.51 7.84 -3.49
CA SER A 279 5.62 8.78 -3.35
C SER A 279 6.92 8.08 -2.96
N ALA A 280 6.88 7.18 -1.96
CA ALA A 280 8.07 6.45 -1.52
C ALA A 280 8.67 5.58 -2.63
N VAL A 281 7.85 4.79 -3.32
CA VAL A 281 8.34 3.89 -4.38
C VAL A 281 8.89 4.71 -5.54
N LYS A 282 8.20 5.77 -5.98
CA LYS A 282 8.68 6.65 -7.05
C LYS A 282 10.00 7.33 -6.71
N ALA A 283 10.12 7.88 -5.49
CA ALA A 283 11.35 8.54 -5.06
C ALA A 283 12.54 7.57 -5.00
N LEU A 284 12.31 6.34 -4.51
CA LEU A 284 13.35 5.31 -4.47
C LEU A 284 13.80 4.89 -5.86
N LEU A 285 12.87 4.68 -6.79
CA LEU A 285 13.19 4.30 -8.17
C LEU A 285 13.95 5.41 -8.89
N ALA A 286 13.53 6.66 -8.72
CA ALA A 286 14.21 7.81 -9.31
C ALA A 286 15.65 7.95 -8.78
N ASP A 287 15.85 7.84 -7.48
CA ASP A 287 17.19 7.96 -6.88
C ASP A 287 18.11 6.80 -7.30
N VAL A 288 17.58 5.56 -7.40
CA VAL A 288 18.33 4.41 -7.92
C VAL A 288 18.66 4.59 -9.42
N TYR A 289 17.72 5.15 -10.19
CA TYR A 289 17.97 5.44 -11.60
C TYR A 289 19.10 6.44 -11.79
N ASP A 290 19.12 7.49 -10.98
CA ASP A 290 20.13 8.57 -11.06
C ASP A 290 21.50 8.11 -10.56
N LYS A 291 21.56 7.49 -9.37
CA LYS A 291 22.80 7.14 -8.66
C LYS A 291 23.35 5.74 -8.93
N GLY A 292 22.53 4.85 -9.48
CA GLY A 292 22.89 3.44 -9.67
C GLY A 292 22.88 2.62 -8.39
N ILE A 293 23.55 1.45 -8.44
CA ILE A 293 23.67 0.51 -7.33
C ILE A 293 24.69 0.98 -6.27
N GLY A 294 24.56 0.48 -5.06
CA GLY A 294 25.42 0.79 -3.91
C GLY A 294 24.79 1.78 -2.92
N GLN A 295 23.52 2.13 -3.11
CA GLN A 295 22.80 3.08 -2.28
C GLN A 295 22.15 2.42 -1.06
N LYS A 296 21.81 3.25 -0.07
CA LYS A 296 21.15 2.86 1.18
C LYS A 296 19.95 3.75 1.42
N TYR A 297 18.83 3.14 1.77
CA TYR A 297 17.59 3.86 1.98
C TYR A 297 16.89 3.38 3.23
N LEU A 298 16.50 4.31 4.09
CA LEU A 298 15.65 4.06 5.25
C LEU A 298 14.25 4.59 4.97
N ILE A 299 13.26 3.71 5.01
CA ILE A 299 11.87 4.03 4.81
C ILE A 299 11.15 3.85 6.16
N GLN A 300 10.86 4.98 6.83
CA GLN A 300 10.16 4.99 8.11
C GLN A 300 8.66 5.09 7.86
N HIS A 301 7.99 3.97 7.80
CA HIS A 301 6.54 3.89 7.63
C HIS A 301 5.88 3.23 8.85
N SER A 302 4.92 3.92 9.47
CA SER A 302 4.24 3.44 10.68
C SER A 302 3.51 2.10 10.49
N ALA A 303 3.10 1.47 11.57
CA ALA A 303 2.17 0.34 11.53
C ALA A 303 0.88 0.74 10.77
N GLY A 304 0.28 -0.19 10.03
CA GLY A 304 -0.93 0.09 9.23
C GLY A 304 -0.70 0.91 7.96
N SER A 305 0.54 1.33 7.66
CA SER A 305 0.87 2.08 6.43
C SER A 305 0.74 1.27 5.14
N GLY A 306 0.67 -0.07 5.22
CA GLY A 306 0.66 -0.96 4.06
C GLY A 306 2.05 -1.23 3.48
N LYS A 307 3.09 -1.31 4.32
CA LYS A 307 4.48 -1.59 3.94
C LYS A 307 4.62 -2.77 2.98
N SER A 308 3.89 -3.87 3.21
CA SER A 308 3.96 -5.06 2.34
C SER A 308 3.64 -4.76 0.87
N ASN A 309 2.67 -3.87 0.60
CA ASN A 309 2.36 -3.44 -0.75
C ASN A 309 3.50 -2.57 -1.33
N SER A 310 4.02 -1.61 -0.55
CA SER A 310 5.16 -0.78 -0.99
C SER A 310 6.39 -1.63 -1.33
N ILE A 311 6.69 -2.64 -0.51
CA ILE A 311 7.76 -3.61 -0.74
C ILE A 311 7.53 -4.39 -2.04
N ALA A 312 6.30 -4.89 -2.26
CA ALA A 312 5.98 -5.62 -3.46
C ALA A 312 6.09 -4.75 -4.72
N TRP A 313 5.56 -3.54 -4.71
CA TRP A 313 5.66 -2.59 -5.83
C TRP A 313 7.11 -2.19 -6.11
N LEU A 314 7.90 -1.93 -5.07
CA LEU A 314 9.31 -1.62 -5.21
C LEU A 314 10.09 -2.80 -5.82
N ALA A 315 9.88 -4.02 -5.30
CA ALA A 315 10.56 -5.21 -5.78
C ALA A 315 10.29 -5.47 -7.27
N HIS A 316 9.04 -5.27 -7.70
CA HIS A 316 8.67 -5.45 -9.10
C HIS A 316 9.28 -4.41 -10.03
N GLN A 317 9.21 -3.13 -9.63
CA GLN A 317 9.65 -2.03 -10.48
C GLN A 317 11.19 -1.92 -10.52
N LEU A 318 11.89 -2.31 -9.46
CA LEU A 318 13.36 -2.38 -9.47
C LEU A 318 13.90 -3.34 -10.53
N ILE A 319 13.23 -4.47 -10.74
CA ILE A 319 13.65 -5.46 -11.76
C ILE A 319 13.48 -4.93 -13.17
N GLY A 320 12.46 -4.10 -13.40
CA GLY A 320 12.18 -3.48 -14.69
C GLY A 320 12.90 -2.15 -14.92
N LEU A 321 13.72 -1.70 -13.94
CA LEU A 321 14.38 -0.41 -14.01
C LEU A 321 15.61 -0.50 -14.93
N GLU A 322 15.49 0.09 -16.11
CA GLU A 322 16.54 0.12 -17.13
C GLU A 322 17.16 1.51 -17.26
N LYS A 323 18.46 1.54 -17.51
CA LYS A 323 19.20 2.74 -17.90
C LYS A 323 20.10 2.39 -19.09
N ASP A 324 20.03 3.19 -20.14
CA ASP A 324 20.80 2.99 -21.38
C ASP A 324 20.60 1.61 -22.05
N GLY A 325 19.46 0.94 -21.79
CA GLY A 325 19.10 -0.37 -22.33
C GLY A 325 19.69 -1.55 -21.54
N SER A 326 20.15 -1.30 -20.31
CA SER A 326 20.62 -2.34 -19.38
C SER A 326 19.87 -2.24 -18.06
N ASN A 327 19.53 -3.39 -17.47
CA ASN A 327 18.91 -3.41 -16.14
C ASN A 327 19.88 -2.88 -15.08
N ILE A 328 19.41 -1.97 -14.23
CA ILE A 328 20.20 -1.49 -13.09
C ILE A 328 20.26 -2.56 -12.01
N VAL A 329 19.18 -3.34 -11.83
CA VAL A 329 19.05 -4.40 -10.82
C VAL A 329 18.77 -5.73 -11.52
N ASP A 330 19.65 -6.71 -11.34
CA ASP A 330 19.47 -8.05 -11.88
C ASP A 330 18.53 -8.91 -11.06
N THR A 331 18.64 -8.82 -9.73
CA THR A 331 17.86 -9.64 -8.79
C THR A 331 17.50 -8.81 -7.55
N VAL A 332 16.26 -8.93 -7.11
CA VAL A 332 15.78 -8.36 -5.84
C VAL A 332 15.65 -9.46 -4.81
N ILE A 333 16.19 -9.21 -3.61
CA ILE A 333 16.11 -10.11 -2.46
C ILE A 333 15.27 -9.43 -1.39
N VAL A 334 14.14 -10.04 -1.02
CA VAL A 334 13.27 -9.56 0.05
C VAL A 334 13.54 -10.38 1.31
N VAL A 335 14.02 -9.70 2.34
CA VAL A 335 14.36 -10.29 3.64
C VAL A 335 13.27 -9.95 4.65
N THR A 336 12.69 -10.98 5.28
CA THR A 336 11.59 -10.82 6.24
C THR A 336 11.94 -11.47 7.58
N ASP A 337 11.31 -11.00 8.66
CA ASP A 337 11.60 -11.50 10.01
C ASP A 337 10.96 -12.86 10.32
N ARG A 338 9.69 -13.06 9.92
CA ARG A 338 8.90 -14.22 10.35
C ARG A 338 8.31 -15.00 9.19
N VAL A 339 8.30 -16.33 9.33
CA VAL A 339 7.68 -17.27 8.35
C VAL A 339 6.22 -16.91 8.02
N ASN A 340 5.45 -16.35 8.96
CA ASN A 340 4.06 -15.96 8.72
C ASN A 340 3.92 -14.62 7.97
N LEU A 341 4.79 -13.64 8.25
CA LEU A 341 4.91 -12.38 7.48
C LEU A 341 5.42 -12.65 6.07
N ASP A 342 6.36 -13.57 5.96
CA ASP A 342 6.83 -14.16 4.73
C ASP A 342 5.70 -14.61 3.80
N LYS A 343 4.74 -15.35 4.35
CA LYS A 343 3.60 -15.83 3.57
C LYS A 343 2.77 -14.66 3.04
N GLN A 344 2.52 -13.64 3.86
CA GLN A 344 1.74 -12.46 3.46
C GLN A 344 2.48 -11.65 2.39
N ILE A 345 3.75 -11.35 2.57
CA ILE A 345 4.58 -10.62 1.59
C ILE A 345 4.73 -11.44 0.31
N ARG A 346 5.01 -12.73 0.44
CA ARG A 346 5.09 -13.65 -0.69
C ARG A 346 3.79 -13.69 -1.50
N ASP A 347 2.66 -13.84 -0.81
CA ASP A 347 1.36 -13.89 -1.47
C ASP A 347 1.05 -12.54 -2.11
N THR A 348 1.41 -11.43 -1.47
CA THR A 348 1.30 -10.07 -2.06
C THR A 348 2.20 -9.94 -3.28
N ILE A 349 3.48 -10.28 -3.20
CA ILE A 349 4.41 -10.23 -4.35
C ILE A 349 3.92 -11.12 -5.49
N LYS A 350 3.50 -12.36 -5.21
CA LYS A 350 2.96 -13.26 -6.23
C LYS A 350 1.68 -12.74 -6.90
N GLN A 351 0.84 -12.04 -6.16
CA GLN A 351 -0.39 -11.46 -6.68
C GLN A 351 -0.13 -10.27 -7.62
N PHE A 352 0.96 -9.53 -7.40
CA PHE A 352 1.41 -8.47 -8.30
C PHE A 352 2.08 -9.01 -9.56
N MET A 353 2.52 -10.27 -9.57
CA MET A 353 3.20 -10.85 -10.73
C MET A 353 2.25 -11.58 -11.67
N GLN A 354 2.25 -11.14 -12.91
CA GLN A 354 1.63 -11.89 -14.01
C GLN A 354 2.45 -13.14 -14.43
N VAL A 355 3.69 -13.27 -13.91
CA VAL A 355 4.62 -14.36 -14.30
C VAL A 355 5.11 -15.11 -13.05
N SER A 356 4.46 -16.20 -12.71
CA SER A 356 4.74 -17.05 -11.53
C SER A 356 6.17 -17.64 -11.48
N ASN A 357 6.87 -17.71 -12.61
CA ASN A 357 8.21 -18.29 -12.70
C ASN A 357 9.35 -17.36 -12.26
N THR A 358 9.09 -16.10 -11.98
CA THR A 358 10.09 -15.08 -11.68
C THR A 358 10.41 -14.97 -10.18
N VAL A 359 9.51 -15.47 -9.31
CA VAL A 359 9.65 -15.44 -7.84
C VAL A 359 10.03 -16.82 -7.33
N MET A 360 11.02 -16.89 -6.46
CA MET A 360 11.38 -18.10 -5.73
C MET A 360 11.45 -17.84 -4.23
N TRP A 361 11.04 -18.82 -3.47
CA TRP A 361 11.20 -18.90 -2.02
C TRP A 361 12.40 -19.74 -1.70
N ALA A 362 13.40 -19.17 -0.99
CA ALA A 362 14.57 -19.89 -0.55
C ALA A 362 14.33 -20.44 0.87
N GLU A 363 13.99 -21.73 0.99
CA GLU A 363 13.82 -22.40 2.27
C GLU A 363 15.13 -22.87 2.89
N ARG A 364 16.13 -23.15 2.06
CA ARG A 364 17.47 -23.60 2.48
C ARG A 364 18.53 -22.67 1.92
N SER A 365 19.69 -22.62 2.54
CA SER A 365 20.82 -21.79 2.06
C SER A 365 21.26 -22.12 0.63
N GLY A 366 21.21 -23.39 0.21
CA GLY A 366 21.51 -23.79 -1.16
C GLY A 366 20.47 -23.38 -2.20
N ASP A 367 19.22 -23.10 -1.77
CA ASP A 367 18.13 -22.70 -2.69
C ASP A 367 18.38 -21.33 -3.30
N LEU A 368 19.11 -20.45 -2.58
CA LEU A 368 19.44 -19.12 -3.08
C LEU A 368 20.39 -19.19 -4.28
N LYS A 369 21.46 -19.95 -4.16
CA LYS A 369 22.41 -20.16 -5.26
C LYS A 369 21.68 -20.70 -6.49
N THR A 370 20.89 -21.74 -6.29
CA THR A 370 20.06 -22.33 -7.36
C THR A 370 19.09 -21.30 -7.96
N ALA A 371 18.49 -20.43 -7.14
CA ALA A 371 17.59 -19.39 -7.63
C ALA A 371 18.31 -18.34 -8.48
N ILE A 372 19.46 -17.86 -8.05
CA ILE A 372 20.27 -16.88 -8.79
C ILE A 372 20.79 -17.49 -10.09
N GLU A 373 21.26 -18.74 -10.06
CA GLU A 373 21.73 -19.48 -11.24
C GLU A 373 20.59 -19.77 -12.23
N ALA A 374 19.39 -20.06 -11.72
CA ALA A 374 18.17 -20.23 -12.51
C ALA A 374 17.58 -18.90 -13.04
N GLY A 375 18.24 -17.77 -12.80
CA GLY A 375 17.83 -16.45 -13.29
C GLY A 375 16.55 -15.90 -12.64
N LYS A 376 16.22 -16.35 -11.42
CA LYS A 376 15.07 -15.80 -10.68
C LYS A 376 15.29 -14.33 -10.37
N LYS A 377 14.28 -13.53 -10.64
CA LYS A 377 14.35 -12.07 -10.51
C LYS A 377 14.01 -11.56 -9.10
N ILE A 378 13.09 -12.23 -8.40
CA ILE A 378 12.75 -11.92 -7.01
C ILE A 378 12.94 -13.16 -6.15
N ILE A 379 13.71 -13.02 -5.07
CA ILE A 379 13.96 -14.08 -4.10
C ILE A 379 13.50 -13.59 -2.74
N ILE A 380 12.66 -14.38 -2.07
CA ILE A 380 12.14 -14.05 -0.75
C ILE A 380 12.78 -14.99 0.26
N THR A 381 13.28 -14.45 1.36
CA THR A 381 14.01 -15.21 2.38
C THR A 381 13.81 -14.63 3.78
N THR A 382 14.22 -15.39 4.81
CA THR A 382 14.17 -14.94 6.19
C THR A 382 15.53 -14.38 6.65
N VAL A 383 15.50 -13.50 7.64
CA VAL A 383 16.69 -12.88 8.24
C VAL A 383 17.73 -13.93 8.70
N HIS A 384 17.32 -15.07 9.20
CA HIS A 384 18.24 -16.13 9.63
C HIS A 384 19.14 -16.68 8.51
N LYS A 385 18.74 -16.53 7.27
CA LYS A 385 19.48 -16.97 6.08
C LYS A 385 20.27 -15.85 5.42
N PHE A 386 19.97 -14.61 5.80
CA PHE A 386 20.58 -13.43 5.21
C PHE A 386 22.12 -13.39 5.26
N PRO A 387 22.81 -13.85 6.34
CA PRO A 387 24.27 -13.92 6.37
C PRO A 387 24.89 -14.76 5.26
N PHE A 388 24.31 -15.92 4.98
CA PHE A 388 24.77 -16.82 3.92
C PHE A 388 24.56 -16.21 2.54
N ILE A 389 23.47 -15.47 2.38
CA ILE A 389 23.12 -14.74 1.16
C ILE A 389 24.16 -13.66 0.85
N LEU A 390 24.56 -12.87 1.84
CA LEU A 390 25.59 -11.84 1.68
C LEU A 390 26.93 -12.43 1.28
N GLU A 391 27.28 -13.61 1.80
CA GLU A 391 28.51 -14.31 1.45
C GLU A 391 28.48 -14.80 -0.01
N ASP A 392 27.40 -15.42 -0.45
CA ASP A 392 27.25 -15.89 -1.82
C ASP A 392 27.28 -14.74 -2.84
N ILE A 393 26.60 -13.63 -2.55
CA ILE A 393 26.60 -12.43 -3.39
C ILE A 393 28.00 -11.84 -3.50
N GLY A 394 28.70 -11.70 -2.37
CA GLY A 394 30.03 -11.08 -2.30
C GLY A 394 31.15 -11.91 -2.94
N THR A 395 31.00 -13.22 -3.00
CA THR A 395 32.05 -14.14 -3.49
C THR A 395 31.76 -14.68 -4.89
N GLN A 396 30.57 -15.23 -5.13
CA GLN A 396 30.26 -16.00 -6.34
C GLN A 396 29.53 -15.18 -7.41
N HIS A 397 28.89 -14.06 -7.04
CA HIS A 397 28.02 -13.28 -7.94
C HIS A 397 28.45 -11.82 -8.08
N LYS A 398 29.75 -11.54 -8.03
CA LYS A 398 30.32 -10.17 -8.13
C LYS A 398 29.94 -9.41 -9.40
N GLY A 399 29.60 -10.12 -10.47
CA GLY A 399 29.20 -9.52 -11.75
C GLY A 399 27.71 -9.21 -11.88
N LYS A 400 26.89 -9.51 -10.85
CA LYS A 400 25.46 -9.23 -10.83
C LYS A 400 25.15 -8.10 -9.84
N THR A 401 24.07 -7.39 -10.10
CA THR A 401 23.58 -6.29 -9.26
C THR A 401 22.32 -6.70 -8.48
N PHE A 402 22.23 -6.24 -7.23
CA PHE A 402 21.18 -6.66 -6.30
C PHE A 402 20.46 -5.49 -5.66
N GLY A 403 19.11 -5.63 -5.52
CA GLY A 403 18.30 -4.82 -4.62
C GLY A 403 17.93 -5.65 -3.38
N ILE A 404 18.33 -5.21 -2.18
CA ILE A 404 18.05 -5.93 -0.93
C ILE A 404 17.01 -5.15 -0.15
N ILE A 405 15.79 -5.68 -0.06
CA ILE A 405 14.68 -5.06 0.67
C ILE A 405 14.52 -5.78 2.01
N ILE A 406 14.62 -5.04 3.11
CA ILE A 406 14.54 -5.55 4.47
C ILE A 406 13.25 -5.08 5.10
N ASP A 407 12.35 -6.00 5.48
CA ASP A 407 11.10 -5.69 6.15
C ASP A 407 11.22 -5.93 7.65
N GLU A 408 10.61 -5.02 8.44
CA GLU A 408 10.54 -5.09 9.91
C GLU A 408 11.90 -5.32 10.58
N ALA A 409 12.85 -4.40 10.36
CA ALA A 409 14.16 -4.45 10.98
C ALA A 409 14.13 -4.48 12.54
N HIS A 410 12.97 -4.40 13.18
CA HIS A 410 12.84 -4.15 14.64
C HIS A 410 12.13 -5.24 15.46
N SER A 411 12.02 -6.50 15.04
CA SER A 411 11.27 -7.47 15.84
C SER A 411 12.08 -8.14 16.94
N SER A 412 11.54 -8.06 18.15
CA SER A 412 12.03 -8.77 19.34
C SER A 412 11.46 -10.19 19.42
N GLN A 413 12.26 -11.21 19.43
CA GLN A 413 12.22 -12.42 20.28
C GLN A 413 12.92 -13.65 19.71
N SER A 414 13.89 -14.21 20.40
CA SER A 414 13.93 -15.52 21.04
C SER A 414 15.38 -15.93 21.37
N GLY A 415 15.70 -16.04 22.65
CA GLY A 415 17.03 -16.25 23.21
C GLY A 415 17.72 -17.58 22.86
N SER A 416 17.05 -18.60 22.30
CA SER A 416 17.70 -19.90 22.00
C SER A 416 18.28 -20.01 20.58
N MET A 417 17.78 -19.23 19.62
CA MET A 417 18.33 -19.19 18.25
C MET A 417 19.49 -18.18 18.09
N SER A 418 19.54 -17.16 18.94
CA SER A 418 20.65 -16.18 18.98
C SER A 418 21.98 -16.84 19.23
N ALA A 419 22.05 -17.82 20.13
CA ALA A 419 23.30 -18.55 20.46
C ALA A 419 23.85 -19.35 19.25
N LYS A 420 22.98 -19.97 18.45
CA LYS A 420 23.39 -20.71 17.24
C LYS A 420 23.85 -19.79 16.11
N MET A 421 23.21 -18.62 15.96
CA MET A 421 23.60 -17.62 14.97
C MET A 421 24.91 -16.94 15.32
N ASN A 422 25.15 -16.66 16.61
CA ASN A 422 26.44 -16.19 17.11
C ASN A 422 27.56 -17.19 16.88
N MET A 423 27.31 -18.51 16.98
CA MET A 423 28.30 -19.56 16.77
C MET A 423 28.76 -19.68 15.31
N VAL A 424 27.89 -19.30 14.36
CA VAL A 424 28.21 -19.30 12.91
C VAL A 424 28.87 -17.99 12.47
N LEU A 425 28.67 -16.90 13.23
CA LEU A 425 29.18 -15.55 12.92
C LEU A 425 30.41 -15.15 13.71
N SER A 426 30.75 -15.88 14.78
CA SER A 426 31.87 -15.54 15.66
C SER A 426 33.19 -16.10 15.18
N GLY A 427 33.92 -15.26 14.46
CA GLY A 427 35.27 -14.99 14.97
C GLY A 427 35.15 -13.84 15.97
N ASP A 428 35.15 -14.12 17.25
CA ASP A 428 35.37 -13.20 18.38
C ASP A 428 34.42 -11.98 18.61
N TYR A 429 33.10 -12.17 18.65
CA TYR A 429 32.20 -11.15 19.22
C TYR A 429 31.32 -11.73 20.34
N THR A 430 31.54 -11.25 21.56
CA THR A 430 30.66 -11.45 22.72
C THR A 430 29.41 -10.57 22.56
N SER A 431 28.32 -11.16 22.11
CA SER A 431 27.01 -10.47 22.09
C SER A 431 26.30 -10.67 23.43
N GLY A 432 25.77 -9.58 23.98
CA GLY A 432 24.91 -9.61 25.15
C GLY A 432 23.56 -10.28 24.85
N ASP A 433 22.94 -10.87 25.86
CA ASP A 433 21.65 -11.59 25.79
C ASP A 433 20.41 -10.72 25.37
N ASP A 434 20.59 -9.43 25.11
CA ASP A 434 19.53 -8.44 24.85
C ASP A 434 19.52 -7.87 23.42
N GLU A 435 20.31 -8.41 22.48
CA GLU A 435 20.30 -7.93 21.08
C GLU A 435 19.04 -8.35 20.33
N ASP A 436 18.32 -7.36 19.80
CA ASP A 436 17.18 -7.61 18.95
C ASP A 436 17.56 -7.83 17.46
N MET A 437 16.54 -8.05 16.62
CA MET A 437 16.73 -8.38 15.20
C MET A 437 17.33 -7.22 14.39
N GLU A 438 16.99 -5.99 14.73
CA GLU A 438 17.54 -4.78 14.10
C GLU A 438 19.04 -4.65 14.37
N ASP A 439 19.46 -4.90 15.62
CA ASP A 439 20.87 -4.90 15.99
C ASP A 439 21.65 -5.99 15.25
N LYS A 440 21.04 -7.18 15.07
CA LYS A 440 21.67 -8.29 14.35
C LYS A 440 21.84 -8.01 12.86
N ILE A 441 20.84 -7.44 12.22
CA ILE A 441 20.93 -7.03 10.80
C ILE A 441 21.99 -5.95 10.66
N ASN A 442 21.98 -4.95 11.54
CA ASN A 442 22.94 -3.86 11.53
C ASN A 442 24.36 -4.37 11.72
N ASN A 443 24.59 -5.26 12.70
CA ASN A 443 25.89 -5.87 12.95
C ASN A 443 26.38 -6.74 11.79
N LEU A 444 25.47 -7.48 11.13
CA LEU A 444 25.77 -8.28 9.95
C LEU A 444 26.19 -7.44 8.75
N VAL A 445 25.43 -6.38 8.49
CA VAL A 445 25.71 -5.48 7.36
C VAL A 445 27.00 -4.69 7.61
N GLU A 446 27.26 -4.26 8.84
CA GLU A 446 28.46 -3.53 9.24
C GLU A 446 29.71 -4.43 9.24
N GLY A 447 29.64 -5.61 9.87
CA GLY A 447 30.77 -6.54 10.01
C GLY A 447 31.27 -7.15 8.70
N ARG A 448 30.44 -7.19 7.67
CA ARG A 448 30.80 -7.72 6.33
C ARG A 448 31.04 -6.65 5.28
N LYS A 449 31.26 -5.39 5.64
CA LYS A 449 31.46 -4.25 4.73
C LYS A 449 30.42 -4.32 3.58
N MET A 450 29.39 -3.49 3.64
CA MET A 450 28.31 -3.44 2.65
C MET A 450 28.77 -3.74 1.23
N LEU A 451 28.04 -4.62 0.56
CA LEU A 451 28.37 -5.04 -0.79
C LEU A 451 28.22 -3.85 -1.76
N THR A 452 29.26 -3.58 -2.53
CA THR A 452 29.26 -2.49 -3.53
C THR A 452 28.36 -2.74 -4.72
N ASN A 453 27.99 -4.01 -4.96
CA ASN A 453 27.07 -4.44 -6.02
C ASN A 453 25.62 -4.60 -5.54
N ALA A 454 25.27 -4.07 -4.36
CA ALA A 454 23.91 -4.13 -3.82
C ALA A 454 23.45 -2.75 -3.29
N SER A 455 22.17 -2.43 -3.52
CA SER A 455 21.46 -1.34 -2.84
C SER A 455 20.53 -1.91 -1.78
N TYR A 456 20.42 -1.19 -0.64
CA TYR A 456 19.68 -1.65 0.53
C TYR A 456 18.48 -0.74 0.80
N PHE A 457 17.30 -1.35 1.03
CA PHE A 457 16.03 -0.66 1.29
C PHE A 457 15.46 -1.19 2.61
N ALA A 458 15.68 -0.46 3.71
CA ALA A 458 15.23 -0.86 5.05
C ALA A 458 13.87 -0.22 5.36
N PHE A 459 12.84 -1.05 5.51
CA PHE A 459 11.49 -0.64 5.92
C PHE A 459 11.30 -0.89 7.41
N THR A 460 10.95 0.14 8.17
CA THR A 460 10.67 0.01 9.61
C THR A 460 9.63 1.05 10.07
N ALA A 461 8.93 0.77 11.16
CA ALA A 461 8.02 1.74 11.78
C ALA A 461 8.77 2.66 12.77
N THR A 462 9.77 2.15 13.45
CA THR A 462 10.47 2.80 14.58
C THR A 462 11.96 2.53 14.51
N PRO A 463 12.71 3.26 13.65
CA PRO A 463 14.16 3.05 13.50
C PRO A 463 14.90 3.42 14.79
N LYS A 464 15.89 2.61 15.14
CA LYS A 464 16.87 2.94 16.18
C LYS A 464 17.93 3.91 15.63
N ASN A 465 18.69 4.55 16.53
CA ASN A 465 19.75 5.47 16.14
C ASN A 465 20.78 4.80 15.22
N LYS A 466 21.19 3.56 15.53
CA LYS A 466 22.11 2.79 14.70
C LYS A 466 21.57 2.51 13.30
N THR A 467 20.29 2.25 13.16
CA THR A 467 19.63 2.06 11.85
C THR A 467 19.54 3.37 11.06
N LEU A 468 19.29 4.49 11.76
CA LEU A 468 19.36 5.83 11.16
C LEU A 468 20.78 6.13 10.64
N GLU A 469 21.81 5.88 11.42
CA GLU A 469 23.21 6.08 11.01
C GLU A 469 23.60 5.21 9.80
N MET A 470 23.07 3.99 9.73
CA MET A 470 23.43 3.02 8.71
C MET A 470 22.71 3.23 7.37
N PHE A 471 21.42 3.52 7.41
CA PHE A 471 20.53 3.58 6.22
C PHE A 471 19.94 4.95 5.97
N GLY A 472 20.04 5.87 6.93
CA GLY A 472 19.48 7.22 6.81
C GLY A 472 20.33 8.14 5.94
N VAL A 473 19.73 9.24 5.53
CA VAL A 473 20.38 10.30 4.78
C VAL A 473 21.09 11.22 5.77
N PRO A 474 22.44 11.41 5.67
CA PRO A 474 23.15 12.30 6.56
C PRO A 474 22.85 13.77 6.25
N TYR A 475 22.78 14.59 7.29
CA TYR A 475 22.70 16.05 7.20
C TYR A 475 23.46 16.69 8.37
N GLU A 476 23.95 17.90 8.19
CA GLU A 476 24.66 18.65 9.23
C GLU A 476 23.71 19.57 9.99
N GLU A 477 23.71 19.49 11.31
CA GLU A 477 23.00 20.39 12.20
C GLU A 477 23.84 20.73 13.42
N GLY A 478 24.14 22.00 13.62
CA GLY A 478 24.92 22.48 14.78
C GLY A 478 26.37 21.95 14.83
N GLY A 479 26.96 21.58 13.68
CA GLY A 479 28.33 21.00 13.60
C GLY A 479 28.38 19.49 13.88
N GLU A 480 27.24 18.83 14.06
CA GLU A 480 27.12 17.38 14.20
C GLU A 480 26.43 16.78 12.97
N VAL A 481 26.90 15.60 12.54
CA VAL A 481 26.24 14.83 11.48
C VAL A 481 25.10 14.04 12.09
N LYS A 482 23.88 14.34 11.65
CA LYS A 482 22.65 13.62 12.01
C LYS A 482 22.11 12.87 10.80
N HIS A 483 21.21 11.92 11.03
CA HIS A 483 20.63 11.10 9.96
C HIS A 483 19.10 11.14 10.03
N VAL A 484 18.46 11.23 8.86
CA VAL A 484 16.99 11.19 8.70
C VAL A 484 16.59 10.07 7.74
N PRO A 485 15.38 9.54 7.85
CA PRO A 485 14.85 8.61 6.84
C PRO A 485 14.78 9.25 5.46
N PHE A 486 15.02 8.46 4.42
CA PHE A 486 14.82 8.88 3.04
C PHE A 486 13.36 9.23 2.73
N HIS A 487 12.43 8.44 3.30
CA HIS A 487 11.00 8.70 3.19
C HIS A 487 10.30 8.38 4.51
N THR A 488 9.34 9.24 4.91
CA THR A 488 8.65 9.13 6.20
C THR A 488 7.13 9.14 6.03
N TYR A 489 6.46 8.22 6.73
CA TYR A 489 5.04 8.24 7.04
C TYR A 489 4.90 7.96 8.53
N THR A 490 4.68 9.02 9.31
CA THR A 490 4.81 8.97 10.76
C THR A 490 3.63 8.27 11.46
N MET A 491 3.84 7.83 12.68
CA MET A 491 2.75 7.36 13.56
C MET A 491 1.73 8.48 13.84
N LYS A 492 2.20 9.72 14.02
CA LYS A 492 1.34 10.91 14.20
C LYS A 492 0.40 11.09 13.01
N GLN A 493 0.95 11.02 11.79
CA GLN A 493 0.14 11.11 10.57
C GLN A 493 -0.90 9.98 10.51
N ALA A 494 -0.49 8.73 10.76
CA ALA A 494 -1.38 7.57 10.74
C ALA A 494 -2.52 7.65 11.80
N ILE A 495 -2.24 8.22 12.99
CA ILE A 495 -3.24 8.48 14.02
C ILE A 495 -4.22 9.56 13.56
N GLN A 496 -3.72 10.68 13.03
CA GLN A 496 -4.57 11.78 12.56
C GLN A 496 -5.44 11.39 11.35
N GLU A 497 -4.93 10.51 10.51
CA GLU A 497 -5.68 9.92 9.39
C GLU A 497 -6.69 8.84 9.82
N GLY A 498 -6.72 8.47 11.11
CA GLY A 498 -7.63 7.48 11.67
C GLY A 498 -7.32 6.03 11.28
N LEU A 499 -6.09 5.73 10.86
CA LEU A 499 -5.65 4.39 10.46
C LEU A 499 -5.17 3.56 11.65
N ILE A 500 -4.63 4.21 12.67
CA ILE A 500 -4.27 3.61 13.95
C ILE A 500 -4.84 4.45 15.10
N GLN A 501 -5.01 3.84 16.26
CA GLN A 501 -5.50 4.55 17.43
C GLN A 501 -4.37 5.24 18.17
N ASP A 502 -4.68 6.41 18.76
CA ASP A 502 -3.78 7.11 19.67
C ASP A 502 -3.72 6.36 21.02
N VAL A 503 -2.67 5.55 21.18
CA VAL A 503 -2.47 4.75 22.39
C VAL A 503 -2.29 5.61 23.65
N LEU A 504 -1.79 6.86 23.51
CA LEU A 504 -1.59 7.75 24.64
C LEU A 504 -2.91 8.33 25.16
N LYS A 505 -3.92 8.48 24.32
CA LYS A 505 -5.25 8.92 24.71
C LYS A 505 -6.14 7.79 25.24
N HIS A 506 -5.78 6.55 24.96
CA HIS A 506 -6.64 5.38 25.20
C HIS A 506 -5.95 4.29 25.99
N TYR A 507 -5.04 4.63 26.91
CA TYR A 507 -4.47 3.65 27.81
C TYR A 507 -5.06 3.75 29.22
N THR A 508 -5.17 2.62 29.89
CA THR A 508 -5.62 2.53 31.28
C THR A 508 -4.46 2.10 32.15
N THR A 509 -4.09 2.94 33.13
CA THR A 509 -3.04 2.60 34.10
C THR A 509 -3.56 1.69 35.20
N TYR A 510 -2.80 0.67 35.55
CA TYR A 510 -3.12 -0.22 36.66
C TYR A 510 -2.18 0.04 37.84
N ASN A 511 -2.62 0.87 38.79
CA ASN A 511 -1.81 1.36 39.92
C ASN A 511 -1.56 0.36 41.05
N SER A 512 -2.25 -0.80 41.09
CA SER A 512 -2.09 -1.82 42.15
C SER A 512 -0.69 -2.43 42.21
N TYR A 513 0.03 -2.36 41.13
CA TYR A 513 1.38 -2.91 40.96
C TYR A 513 2.44 -2.18 41.82
N TYR A 514 2.34 -0.88 41.92
CA TYR A 514 3.34 -0.03 42.60
C TYR A 514 3.30 -0.12 44.11
N LYS A 515 2.14 -0.41 44.72
CA LYS A 515 2.01 -0.51 46.18
C LYS A 515 2.75 -1.72 46.76
N LEU A 516 2.77 -2.85 46.05
CA LEU A 516 3.49 -4.04 46.47
C LEU A 516 5.01 -3.92 46.27
N ALA A 517 5.45 -3.30 45.18
CA ALA A 517 6.87 -3.06 44.92
C ALA A 517 7.51 -2.17 46.00
N LYS A 518 6.77 -1.16 46.49
CA LYS A 518 7.28 -0.21 47.50
C LYS A 518 7.50 -0.84 48.87
N VAL A 519 6.77 -1.88 49.25
CA VAL A 519 6.93 -2.62 50.52
C VAL A 519 8.21 -3.47 50.50
N VAL A 520 8.62 -4.00 49.32
CA VAL A 520 9.83 -4.83 49.17
C VAL A 520 11.09 -4.00 49.06
N GLU A 521 11.02 -2.76 48.61
CA GLU A 521 12.17 -1.84 48.49
C GLU A 521 12.71 -1.39 49.86
N SER A 522 11.97 -1.55 50.92
CA SER A 522 12.35 -1.17 52.30
C SER A 522 12.99 -2.28 53.11
N ASP A 523 13.20 -3.49 52.56
CA ASP A 523 13.82 -4.61 53.28
C ASP A 523 15.31 -4.79 52.84
N PRO A 524 16.30 -4.54 53.75
CA PRO A 524 17.73 -4.55 53.41
C PRO A 524 18.34 -5.92 53.19
N LEU A 525 17.62 -7.04 53.42
CA LEU A 525 18.12 -8.42 53.34
C LEU A 525 17.79 -9.13 52.04
N PHE A 526 17.12 -8.47 51.09
CA PHE A 526 16.70 -9.08 49.82
C PHE A 526 17.56 -8.63 48.63
N ASP A 527 17.94 -9.62 47.78
CA ASP A 527 18.43 -9.34 46.42
C ASP A 527 17.29 -8.69 45.61
N LYS A 528 17.33 -7.35 45.51
CA LYS A 528 16.28 -6.50 44.93
C LYS A 528 15.81 -6.96 43.54
N LYS A 529 16.72 -7.42 42.69
CA LYS A 529 16.40 -7.85 41.32
C LYS A 529 15.65 -9.21 41.30
N LYS A 530 16.09 -10.19 42.11
CA LYS A 530 15.42 -11.50 42.19
C LYS A 530 14.04 -11.43 42.87
N ALA A 531 13.90 -10.61 43.92
CA ALA A 531 12.65 -10.42 44.62
C ALA A 531 11.62 -9.69 43.75
N GLN A 532 12.02 -8.63 43.06
CA GLN A 532 11.15 -7.92 42.09
C GLN A 532 10.68 -8.84 40.96
N LYS A 533 11.55 -9.70 40.41
CA LYS A 533 11.19 -10.66 39.37
C LYS A 533 10.18 -11.71 39.86
N LYS A 534 10.34 -12.24 41.09
CA LYS A 534 9.39 -13.18 41.71
C LYS A 534 8.05 -12.53 42.04
N LEU A 535 8.08 -11.33 42.59
CA LEU A 535 6.86 -10.58 42.93
C LEU A 535 6.08 -10.20 41.68
N ARG A 536 6.79 -9.77 40.67
CA ARG A 536 6.21 -9.49 39.36
C ARG A 536 5.53 -10.71 38.76
N SER A 537 6.22 -11.85 38.76
CA SER A 537 5.68 -13.13 38.28
C SER A 537 4.42 -13.54 39.07
N PHE A 538 4.42 -13.38 40.41
CA PHE A 538 3.29 -13.72 41.26
C PHE A 538 2.07 -12.82 41.01
N VAL A 539 2.24 -11.52 40.90
CA VAL A 539 1.16 -10.56 40.60
C VAL A 539 0.60 -10.77 39.17
N GLU A 540 1.48 -11.01 38.24
CA GLU A 540 1.09 -11.29 36.85
C GLU A 540 0.37 -12.65 36.69
N SER A 541 0.60 -13.62 37.60
CA SER A 541 -0.03 -14.94 37.59
C SER A 541 -1.32 -15.05 38.41
N ASN A 542 -1.70 -14.00 39.14
CA ASN A 542 -2.88 -14.05 39.98
C ASN A 542 -4.18 -14.09 39.14
N PRO A 543 -5.02 -15.14 39.26
CA PRO A 543 -6.23 -15.29 38.45
C PRO A 543 -7.22 -14.13 38.62
N THR A 544 -7.31 -13.55 39.81
CA THR A 544 -8.17 -12.39 40.08
C THR A 544 -7.67 -11.13 39.35
N ALA A 545 -6.35 -10.94 39.32
CA ALA A 545 -5.74 -9.81 38.59
C ALA A 545 -5.92 -9.96 37.07
N ILE A 546 -5.79 -11.17 36.55
CA ILE A 546 -6.00 -11.50 35.13
C ILE A 546 -7.48 -11.27 34.76
N SER A 547 -8.41 -11.77 35.58
CA SER A 547 -9.85 -11.59 35.34
C SER A 547 -10.25 -10.13 35.34
N LYS A 548 -9.75 -9.33 36.32
CA LYS A 548 -10.07 -7.90 36.39
C LYS A 548 -9.45 -7.08 35.24
N LYS A 549 -8.24 -7.41 34.82
CA LYS A 549 -7.63 -6.80 33.65
C LYS A 549 -8.39 -7.15 32.37
N ALA A 550 -8.82 -8.39 32.22
CA ALA A 550 -9.63 -8.84 31.07
C ALA A 550 -10.96 -8.07 30.98
N GLU A 551 -11.65 -7.89 32.11
CA GLU A 551 -12.87 -7.10 32.20
C GLU A 551 -12.62 -5.65 31.74
N ILE A 552 -11.60 -4.97 32.27
CA ILE A 552 -11.23 -3.61 31.88
C ILE A 552 -10.89 -3.50 30.39
N MET A 553 -10.17 -4.48 29.84
CA MET A 553 -9.82 -4.50 28.41
C MET A 553 -11.08 -4.63 27.53
N VAL A 554 -12.00 -5.50 27.90
CA VAL A 554 -13.26 -5.72 27.18
C VAL A 554 -14.13 -4.47 27.25
N ASP A 555 -14.28 -3.86 28.44
CA ASP A 555 -15.06 -2.65 28.66
C ASP A 555 -14.50 -1.50 27.82
N HIS A 556 -13.20 -1.26 27.92
CA HIS A 556 -12.53 -0.23 27.15
C HIS A 556 -12.73 -0.40 25.63
N PHE A 557 -12.56 -1.63 25.11
CA PHE A 557 -12.73 -1.91 23.69
C PHE A 557 -14.16 -1.64 23.22
N HIS A 558 -15.15 -2.05 24.00
CA HIS A 558 -16.56 -1.80 23.69
C HIS A 558 -16.93 -0.31 23.74
N GLU A 559 -16.59 0.38 24.82
CA GLU A 559 -17.03 1.76 25.06
C GLU A 559 -16.26 2.79 24.23
N GLN A 560 -14.92 2.61 24.15
CA GLN A 560 -14.03 3.58 23.54
C GLN A 560 -13.71 3.31 22.08
N VAL A 561 -13.99 2.11 21.58
CA VAL A 561 -13.64 1.73 20.21
C VAL A 561 -14.88 1.37 19.40
N ILE A 562 -15.63 0.34 19.83
CA ILE A 562 -16.80 -0.14 19.06
C ILE A 562 -17.93 0.87 19.08
N ALA A 563 -18.34 1.34 20.27
CA ALA A 563 -19.46 2.26 20.42
C ALA A 563 -19.21 3.61 19.72
N GLN A 564 -17.96 4.03 19.64
CA GLN A 564 -17.56 5.25 18.93
C GLN A 564 -17.31 5.06 17.42
N GLY A 565 -17.52 3.86 16.89
CA GLY A 565 -17.32 3.56 15.47
C GLY A 565 -15.90 3.79 14.96
N LYS A 566 -14.89 3.77 15.85
CA LYS A 566 -13.49 3.99 15.46
C LYS A 566 -13.04 2.99 14.40
N LEU A 567 -12.12 3.41 13.54
CA LEU A 567 -11.63 2.66 12.38
C LEU A 567 -12.77 2.15 11.46
N GLY A 568 -13.87 2.94 11.36
CA GLY A 568 -15.01 2.61 10.53
C GLY A 568 -15.73 1.32 10.92
N GLY A 569 -15.71 0.96 12.22
CA GLY A 569 -16.30 -0.28 12.74
C GLY A 569 -15.50 -1.55 12.40
N ARG A 570 -14.26 -1.42 11.91
CA ARG A 570 -13.37 -2.55 11.55
C ARG A 570 -12.28 -2.81 12.57
N ALA A 571 -12.33 -2.15 13.73
CA ALA A 571 -11.33 -2.30 14.77
C ALA A 571 -11.24 -3.74 15.28
N ARG A 572 -10.00 -4.18 15.52
CA ARG A 572 -9.67 -5.45 16.15
C ARG A 572 -8.76 -5.18 17.34
N ALA A 573 -8.87 -6.00 18.38
CA ALA A 573 -7.98 -5.97 19.51
C ALA A 573 -6.98 -7.14 19.44
N MET A 574 -5.77 -6.90 19.94
CA MET A 574 -4.76 -7.93 20.14
C MET A 574 -4.24 -7.81 21.58
N VAL A 575 -4.24 -8.94 22.29
CA VAL A 575 -3.67 -9.03 23.64
C VAL A 575 -2.29 -9.67 23.54
N VAL A 576 -1.27 -8.93 23.99
CA VAL A 576 0.12 -9.40 24.03
C VAL A 576 0.47 -9.73 25.48
N THR A 577 1.04 -10.91 25.68
CA THR A 577 1.38 -11.44 27.01
C THR A 577 2.84 -11.87 27.07
N SER A 578 3.37 -12.03 28.29
CA SER A 578 4.78 -12.40 28.53
C SER A 578 5.09 -13.86 28.20
N SER A 579 4.09 -14.73 28.11
CA SER A 579 4.25 -16.17 27.79
C SER A 579 2.99 -16.77 27.16
N ILE A 580 3.14 -17.95 26.55
CA ILE A 580 2.04 -18.72 25.98
C ILE A 580 1.01 -19.11 27.07
N GLU A 581 1.47 -19.52 28.25
CA GLU A 581 0.58 -19.82 29.39
C GLU A 581 -0.32 -18.62 29.72
N ARG A 582 0.29 -17.41 29.79
CA ARG A 582 -0.46 -16.17 30.02
C ARG A 582 -1.47 -15.87 28.91
N ALA A 583 -1.10 -16.13 27.67
CA ALA A 583 -2.03 -15.94 26.55
C ALA A 583 -3.27 -16.83 26.71
N ILE A 584 -3.09 -18.07 27.14
CA ILE A 584 -4.19 -19.02 27.39
C ILE A 584 -5.07 -18.53 28.55
N GLU A 585 -4.48 -18.10 29.67
CA GLU A 585 -5.22 -17.56 30.82
C GLU A 585 -6.05 -16.33 30.44
N TYR A 586 -5.45 -15.38 29.70
CA TYR A 586 -6.18 -14.20 29.20
C TYR A 586 -7.26 -14.57 28.19
N TYR A 587 -7.05 -15.58 27.34
CA TYR A 587 -8.07 -16.06 26.43
C TYR A 587 -9.33 -16.48 27.16
N TYR A 588 -9.21 -17.33 28.20
CA TYR A 588 -10.35 -17.78 29.01
C TYR A 588 -10.99 -16.61 29.80
N ALA A 589 -10.20 -15.73 30.38
CA ALA A 589 -10.71 -14.59 31.14
C ALA A 589 -11.49 -13.60 30.27
N ILE A 590 -10.99 -13.30 29.06
CA ILE A 590 -11.65 -12.43 28.08
C ILE A 590 -12.93 -13.09 27.55
N THR A 591 -12.87 -14.38 27.20
CA THR A 591 -14.05 -15.13 26.74
C THR A 591 -15.16 -15.09 27.78
N LYS A 592 -14.85 -15.35 29.05
CA LYS A 592 -15.79 -15.25 30.15
C LYS A 592 -16.38 -13.85 30.34
N SER A 593 -15.55 -12.81 30.20
CA SER A 593 -15.99 -11.41 30.28
C SER A 593 -16.92 -11.03 29.13
N LEU A 594 -16.66 -11.53 27.93
CA LEU A 594 -17.53 -11.34 26.76
C LEU A 594 -18.87 -12.09 26.86
N GLU A 595 -18.87 -13.29 27.44
CA GLU A 595 -20.09 -14.06 27.72
C GLU A 595 -20.99 -13.37 28.75
N ASN A 596 -20.40 -12.85 29.82
CA ASN A 596 -21.12 -12.11 30.85
C ASN A 596 -21.77 -10.82 30.31
N ARG A 597 -21.27 -10.26 29.22
CA ARG A 597 -21.89 -9.10 28.55
C ARG A 597 -23.02 -9.45 27.59
N LYS A 598 -23.11 -10.72 27.15
CA LYS A 598 -24.19 -11.18 26.28
C LYS A 598 -25.43 -11.61 27.05
N SER A 599 -25.28 -11.89 28.32
CA SER A 599 -26.36 -12.16 29.29
C SER A 599 -26.88 -10.88 29.93
#